data_b069f9694130f2f5bc80c0ac6395f0a3
#
_entry.id   b069f9694130f2f5bc80c0ac6395f0a3
#
_cell.length_a   1.000
_cell.length_b   1.000
_cell.length_c   1.000
_cell.angle_alpha   90.00
_cell.angle_beta   90.00
_cell.angle_gamma   90.00
#
_symmetry.space_group_name_H-M   'P 1'
#
loop_
_entity.id
_entity.type
_entity.pdbx_description
1 polymer ?
#
loop_
_entity_poly.entity_id
_entity_poly.type
_entity_poly.pdbx_seq_one_letter_code
_entity_poly.pdbx_strand_id
1 'polypeptide(L)'
;MILIEKSRRRLTLTRRSKTLAEFKISLGFCPEGHKMREGDGKTPEGCYRICSVNRQSKFHISLGINYPSKKDALQALRGKMICLFDFVKICAADMLHLRPSWNTPLGGFIMIHGQSPEGKTGDWTKGCVALGDADIEKLASFCKRGEQVIILP
;
A
#
# COMPACT_ATOMS: atom_id res chain seq x y z
N MET A 1 1.33 0.29 14.20
CA MET A 1 1.88 -0.49 13.06
C MET A 1 0.76 -1.27 12.43
N ILE A 2 0.75 -1.33 11.13
CA ILE A 2 -0.17 -2.15 10.33
C ILE A 2 0.63 -3.33 9.77
N LEU A 3 0.14 -4.55 9.98
CA LEU A 3 0.69 -5.77 9.39
C LEU A 3 -0.34 -6.33 8.40
N ILE A 4 0.08 -6.59 7.18
CA ILE A 4 -0.74 -7.22 6.13
C ILE A 4 -0.11 -8.54 5.75
N GLU A 5 -0.88 -9.62 5.87
CA GLU A 5 -0.52 -10.98 5.48
C GLU A 5 -1.35 -11.35 4.25
N LYS A 6 -0.73 -11.30 3.08
CA LYS A 6 -1.42 -11.49 1.79
C LYS A 6 -2.05 -12.89 1.68
N SER A 7 -1.29 -13.92 2.02
CA SER A 7 -1.76 -15.32 1.98
C SER A 7 -3.00 -15.57 2.86
N ARG A 8 -3.12 -14.81 3.96
CA ARG A 8 -4.24 -14.92 4.90
C ARG A 8 -5.37 -13.94 4.62
N ARG A 9 -5.22 -13.03 3.65
CA ARG A 9 -6.16 -11.92 3.39
C ARG A 9 -6.52 -11.18 4.69
N ARG A 10 -5.50 -10.90 5.51
CA ARG A 10 -5.66 -10.31 6.83
C ARG A 10 -4.82 -9.05 6.99
N LEU A 11 -5.41 -8.03 7.59
CA LEU A 11 -4.74 -6.84 8.09
C LEU A 11 -4.88 -6.78 9.60
N THR A 12 -3.77 -6.69 10.32
CA THR A 12 -3.70 -6.57 11.78
C THR A 12 -3.17 -5.20 12.18
N LEU A 13 -3.94 -4.48 12.99
CA LEU A 13 -3.50 -3.23 13.61
C LEU A 13 -2.92 -3.51 14.98
N THR A 14 -1.66 -3.11 15.21
CA THR A 14 -0.98 -3.29 16.50
C THR A 14 -0.53 -1.96 17.11
N ARG A 15 -0.54 -1.87 18.43
CA ARG A 15 0.00 -0.77 19.23
C ARG A 15 0.71 -1.33 20.45
N ARG A 16 1.95 -0.91 20.71
CA ARG A 16 2.74 -1.38 21.86
C ARG A 16 2.70 -2.90 22.02
N SER A 17 2.91 -3.61 20.90
CA SER A 17 2.89 -5.09 20.79
C SER A 17 1.54 -5.76 21.11
N LYS A 18 0.46 -4.99 21.26
CA LYS A 18 -0.90 -5.53 21.43
C LYS A 18 -1.68 -5.41 20.14
N THR A 19 -2.40 -6.44 19.75
CA THR A 19 -3.37 -6.42 18.65
C THR A 19 -4.59 -5.60 19.09
N LEU A 20 -4.91 -4.54 18.35
CA LEU A 20 -6.09 -3.71 18.56
C LEU A 20 -7.28 -4.15 17.71
N ALA A 21 -7.01 -4.57 16.48
CA ALA A 21 -8.05 -5.02 15.56
C ALA A 21 -7.44 -5.89 14.46
N GLU A 22 -8.28 -6.78 13.92
CA GLU A 22 -7.99 -7.56 12.72
C GLU A 22 -9.12 -7.34 11.71
N PHE A 23 -8.76 -7.30 10.43
CA PHE A 23 -9.68 -7.01 9.33
C PHE A 23 -9.44 -7.99 8.19
N LYS A 24 -10.52 -8.45 7.56
CA LYS A 24 -10.46 -9.16 6.30
C LYS A 24 -10.23 -8.18 5.17
N ILE A 25 -9.36 -8.52 4.23
CA ILE A 25 -8.97 -7.66 3.12
C ILE A 25 -9.13 -8.33 1.76
N SER A 26 -9.24 -7.51 0.72
CA SER A 26 -9.06 -7.87 -0.68
C SER A 26 -7.78 -7.25 -1.20
N LEU A 27 -7.12 -7.93 -2.13
CA LEU A 27 -5.84 -7.52 -2.71
C LEU A 27 -5.96 -7.19 -4.20
N GLY A 28 -4.82 -6.98 -4.84
CA GLY A 28 -4.72 -6.90 -6.30
C GLY A 28 -5.16 -8.21 -6.97
N PHE A 29 -5.68 -8.12 -8.18
CA PHE A 29 -6.21 -9.28 -8.95
C PHE A 29 -5.14 -10.35 -9.27
N CYS A 30 -3.86 -10.05 -9.07
CA CYS A 30 -2.74 -10.98 -9.13
C CYS A 30 -2.01 -10.96 -7.77
N PRO A 31 -2.56 -11.60 -6.71
CA PRO A 31 -2.11 -11.35 -5.34
C PRO A 31 -0.73 -11.93 -5.01
N GLU A 32 -0.25 -12.92 -5.77
CA GLU A 32 0.99 -13.61 -5.46
C GLU A 32 2.23 -12.82 -5.90
N GLY A 33 3.23 -12.78 -5.02
CA GLY A 33 4.51 -12.13 -5.24
C GLY A 33 4.46 -10.60 -5.12
N HIS A 34 5.65 -10.02 -5.16
CA HIS A 34 5.86 -8.58 -5.00
C HIS A 34 5.48 -7.79 -6.27
N LYS A 35 4.94 -6.59 -6.08
CA LYS A 35 4.67 -5.64 -7.16
C LYS A 35 5.97 -5.13 -7.77
N MET A 36 6.11 -5.26 -9.10
CA MET A 36 7.31 -4.90 -9.84
C MET A 36 7.09 -3.75 -10.85
N ARG A 37 5.88 -3.60 -11.38
CA ARG A 37 5.57 -2.61 -12.42
C ARG A 37 4.11 -2.18 -12.39
N GLU A 38 3.83 -1.07 -13.04
CA GLU A 38 2.45 -0.63 -13.24
C GLU A 38 1.65 -1.69 -14.02
N GLY A 39 0.39 -1.87 -13.66
CA GLY A 39 -0.52 -2.79 -14.34
C GLY A 39 -0.34 -4.28 -14.02
N ASP A 40 0.63 -4.68 -13.19
CA ASP A 40 0.85 -6.10 -12.84
C ASP A 40 -0.21 -6.71 -11.91
N GLY A 41 -1.13 -5.88 -11.39
CA GLY A 41 -2.19 -6.32 -10.49
C GLY A 41 -1.73 -6.80 -9.12
N LYS A 42 -0.46 -6.62 -8.80
CA LYS A 42 0.13 -7.11 -7.55
C LYS A 42 0.09 -6.07 -6.45
N THR A 43 -0.11 -6.54 -5.22
CA THR A 43 0.11 -5.74 -4.01
C THR A 43 1.58 -5.87 -3.60
N PRO A 44 2.28 -4.75 -3.32
CA PRO A 44 3.70 -4.81 -2.98
C PRO A 44 3.95 -5.53 -1.65
N GLU A 45 5.13 -6.11 -1.51
CA GLU A 45 5.62 -6.75 -0.28
C GLU A 45 6.80 -5.97 0.28
N GLY A 46 6.88 -5.81 1.59
CA GLY A 46 7.96 -5.09 2.25
C GLY A 46 7.50 -4.14 3.34
N CYS A 47 8.36 -3.18 3.67
CA CYS A 47 8.12 -2.19 4.72
C CYS A 47 7.84 -0.83 4.10
N TYR A 48 6.69 -0.28 4.42
CA TYR A 48 6.19 1.00 3.92
C TYR A 48 5.72 1.88 5.07
N ARG A 49 5.25 3.09 4.73
CA ARG A 49 4.62 4.02 5.67
C ARG A 49 3.41 4.67 5.03
N ILE A 50 2.43 5.04 5.84
CA ILE A 50 1.33 5.89 5.38
C ILE A 50 1.89 7.26 5.00
N CYS A 51 1.80 7.64 3.73
CA CYS A 51 2.25 8.95 3.22
C CYS A 51 1.11 9.94 2.98
N SER A 52 -0.13 9.45 2.85
CA SER A 52 -1.31 10.30 2.67
C SER A 52 -2.55 9.69 3.33
N VAL A 53 -3.47 10.57 3.74
CA VAL A 53 -4.80 10.20 4.27
C VAL A 53 -5.82 11.04 3.51
N ASN A 54 -6.76 10.41 2.82
CA ASN A 54 -7.86 11.05 2.13
C ASN A 54 -9.19 10.51 2.66
N ARG A 55 -9.98 11.38 3.31
CA ARG A 55 -11.29 11.06 3.89
C ARG A 55 -12.46 11.30 2.92
N GLN A 56 -12.16 11.80 1.71
CA GLN A 56 -13.12 12.04 0.64
C GLN A 56 -12.71 11.26 -0.62
N SER A 57 -12.35 10.00 -0.44
CA SER A 57 -11.96 9.10 -1.52
C SER A 57 -13.21 8.55 -2.22
N LYS A 58 -13.11 8.25 -3.52
CA LYS A 58 -14.14 7.47 -4.23
C LYS A 58 -14.36 6.07 -3.65
N PHE A 59 -13.45 5.60 -2.84
CA PHE A 59 -13.53 4.36 -2.07
C PHE A 59 -13.73 4.66 -0.58
N HIS A 60 -14.56 5.63 -0.27
CA HIS A 60 -14.88 6.11 1.07
C HIS A 60 -13.69 6.80 1.77
N ILE A 61 -12.75 6.06 2.32
CA ILE A 61 -11.49 6.56 2.89
C ILE A 61 -10.32 5.85 2.23
N SER A 62 -9.19 6.54 2.03
CA SER A 62 -7.97 5.92 1.54
C SER A 62 -6.73 6.40 2.28
N LEU A 63 -5.85 5.45 2.61
CA LEU A 63 -4.55 5.64 3.25
C LEU A 63 -3.49 5.24 2.23
N GLY A 64 -2.77 6.20 1.66
CA GLY A 64 -1.72 5.94 0.68
C GLY A 64 -0.44 5.49 1.35
N ILE A 65 0.19 4.44 0.82
CA ILE A 65 1.53 4.02 1.25
C ILE A 65 2.61 4.60 0.34
N ASN A 66 3.83 4.72 0.85
CA ASN A 66 4.97 5.27 0.12
C ASN A 66 5.64 4.27 -0.84
N TYR A 67 4.82 3.43 -1.52
CA TYR A 67 5.30 2.64 -2.66
C TYR A 67 5.43 3.55 -3.91
N PRO A 68 6.52 3.44 -4.72
CA PRO A 68 7.70 2.60 -4.49
C PRO A 68 8.62 3.15 -3.41
N SER A 69 9.20 2.26 -2.59
CA SER A 69 10.23 2.57 -1.60
C SER A 69 11.62 2.63 -2.24
N LYS A 70 12.63 3.05 -1.47
CA LYS A 70 14.03 2.98 -1.90
C LYS A 70 14.45 1.57 -2.36
N LYS A 71 13.95 0.51 -1.69
CA LYS A 71 14.27 -0.88 -2.04
C LYS A 71 13.70 -1.24 -3.41
N ASP A 72 12.45 -0.87 -3.66
CA ASP A 72 11.77 -1.10 -4.94
C ASP A 72 12.48 -0.36 -6.08
N ALA A 73 12.83 0.91 -5.83
CA ALA A 73 13.55 1.74 -6.78
C ALA A 73 14.95 1.19 -7.11
N LEU A 74 15.68 0.68 -6.11
CA LEU A 74 17.01 0.08 -6.33
C LEU A 74 16.92 -1.17 -7.22
N GLN A 75 15.93 -2.01 -7.00
CA GLN A 75 15.68 -3.19 -7.83
C GLN A 75 15.33 -2.80 -9.26
N ALA A 76 14.47 -1.80 -9.43
CA ALA A 76 14.06 -1.29 -10.74
C ALA A 76 15.22 -0.61 -11.50
N LEU A 77 16.10 0.12 -10.81
CA LEU A 77 17.30 0.71 -11.40
C LEU A 77 18.26 -0.37 -11.89
N ARG A 78 18.51 -1.40 -11.09
CA ARG A 78 19.34 -2.55 -11.48
C ARG A 78 18.74 -3.30 -12.68
N GLY A 79 17.43 -3.42 -12.74
CA GLY A 79 16.71 -3.98 -13.88
C GLY A 79 16.54 -3.03 -15.07
N LYS A 80 17.15 -1.85 -15.05
CA LYS A 80 17.05 -0.80 -16.08
C LYS A 80 15.61 -0.37 -16.40
N MET A 81 14.71 -0.52 -15.45
CA MET A 81 13.29 -0.17 -15.58
C MET A 81 13.05 1.33 -15.31
N ILE A 82 13.87 1.94 -14.46
CA ILE A 82 13.86 3.39 -14.18
C ILE A 82 15.24 3.98 -14.40
N CYS A 83 15.30 5.29 -14.64
CA CYS A 83 16.55 6.02 -14.75
C CYS A 83 17.09 6.45 -13.36
N LEU A 84 18.35 6.91 -13.32
CA LEU A 84 18.98 7.38 -12.08
C LEU A 84 18.21 8.57 -11.46
N PHE A 85 17.64 9.44 -12.28
CA PHE A 85 16.87 10.59 -11.80
C PHE A 85 15.61 10.17 -11.04
N ASP A 86 14.87 9.18 -11.56
CA ASP A 86 13.69 8.61 -10.85
C ASP A 86 14.11 7.94 -9.56
N PHE A 87 15.20 7.18 -9.58
CA PHE A 87 15.77 6.55 -8.38
C PHE A 87 16.08 7.58 -7.29
N VAL A 88 16.79 8.66 -7.63
CA VAL A 88 17.15 9.72 -6.67
C VAL A 88 15.89 10.37 -6.09
N LYS A 89 14.90 10.70 -6.92
CA LYS A 89 13.62 11.27 -6.46
C LYS A 89 12.89 10.36 -5.48
N ILE A 90 12.81 9.07 -5.80
CA ILE A 90 12.14 8.10 -4.91
C ILE A 90 12.90 7.98 -3.59
N CYS A 91 14.24 7.89 -3.63
CA CYS A 91 15.06 7.82 -2.42
C CYS A 91 14.90 9.06 -1.53
N ALA A 92 14.89 10.26 -2.12
CA ALA A 92 14.69 11.50 -1.38
C ALA A 92 13.31 11.53 -0.70
N ALA A 93 12.27 11.16 -1.42
CA ALA A 93 10.92 11.08 -0.86
C ALA A 93 10.82 10.05 0.28
N ASP A 94 11.45 8.89 0.12
CA ASP A 94 11.45 7.82 1.14
C ASP A 94 12.17 8.28 2.42
N MET A 95 13.33 8.92 2.29
CA MET A 95 14.09 9.48 3.43
C MET A 95 13.30 10.56 4.18
N LEU A 96 12.57 11.40 3.48
CA LEU A 96 11.78 12.48 4.05
C LEU A 96 10.38 12.05 4.49
N HIS A 97 10.05 10.77 4.38
CA HIS A 97 8.72 10.20 4.64
C HIS A 97 7.60 10.88 3.86
N LEU A 98 7.92 11.35 2.65
CA LEU A 98 6.99 11.99 1.73
C LEU A 98 6.39 10.95 0.76
N ARG A 99 5.39 11.40 0.02
CA ARG A 99 4.82 10.64 -1.10
C ARG A 99 5.86 10.58 -2.23
N PRO A 100 6.26 9.37 -2.70
CA PRO A 100 7.17 9.26 -3.83
C PRO A 100 6.49 9.68 -5.15
N SER A 101 7.27 9.82 -6.20
CA SER A 101 6.72 9.96 -7.54
C SER A 101 5.96 8.68 -7.91
N TRP A 102 4.68 8.81 -8.21
CA TRP A 102 3.83 7.68 -8.62
C TRP A 102 3.74 7.53 -10.14
N ASN A 103 4.31 8.48 -10.88
CA ASN A 103 4.35 8.47 -12.34
C ASN A 103 5.71 7.91 -12.83
N THR A 104 5.93 6.64 -12.58
CA THR A 104 7.10 5.88 -12.99
C THR A 104 6.66 4.51 -13.52
N PRO A 105 7.50 3.78 -14.26
CA PRO A 105 7.21 2.42 -14.71
C PRO A 105 6.89 1.43 -13.58
N LEU A 106 7.29 1.72 -12.33
CA LEU A 106 6.89 0.96 -11.14
C LEU A 106 5.41 1.15 -10.80
N GLY A 107 4.82 2.25 -11.26
CA GLY A 107 3.52 2.71 -10.86
C GLY A 107 3.54 3.32 -9.46
N GLY A 108 2.38 3.40 -8.85
CA GLY A 108 2.16 4.01 -7.54
C GLY A 108 0.70 3.91 -7.16
N PHE A 109 0.20 4.90 -6.40
CA PHE A 109 -1.20 4.94 -5.96
C PHE A 109 -1.66 3.68 -5.22
N ILE A 110 -0.74 3.01 -4.50
CA ILE A 110 -1.10 1.88 -3.66
C ILE A 110 -1.70 2.42 -2.37
N MET A 111 -2.96 2.08 -2.17
CA MET A 111 -3.78 2.55 -1.04
C MET A 111 -4.30 1.39 -0.22
N ILE A 112 -4.53 1.64 1.06
CA ILE A 112 -5.44 0.87 1.90
C ILE A 112 -6.75 1.67 1.91
N HIS A 113 -7.87 1.11 1.43
CA HIS A 113 -9.10 1.88 1.20
C HIS A 113 -10.38 1.07 1.45
N GLY A 114 -11.50 1.74 1.45
CA GLY A 114 -12.82 1.14 1.61
C GLY A 114 -13.26 0.31 0.40
N GLN A 115 -14.50 -0.13 0.45
CA GLN A 115 -15.07 -1.05 -0.53
C GLN A 115 -15.25 -0.41 -1.92
N SER A 116 -15.35 -1.24 -2.94
CA SER A 116 -15.76 -0.79 -4.27
C SER A 116 -17.20 -0.30 -4.27
N PRO A 117 -17.49 0.86 -4.85
CA PRO A 117 -18.88 1.30 -5.07
C PRO A 117 -19.73 0.27 -5.85
N GLU A 118 -19.07 -0.59 -6.63
CA GLU A 118 -19.71 -1.64 -7.43
C GLU A 118 -19.87 -2.97 -6.67
N GLY A 119 -19.54 -3.02 -5.37
CA GLY A 119 -19.68 -4.22 -4.53
C GLY A 119 -18.79 -5.40 -4.94
N LYS A 120 -17.62 -5.14 -5.56
CA LYS A 120 -16.69 -6.19 -5.99
C LYS A 120 -16.21 -7.03 -4.81
N THR A 121 -16.08 -8.33 -5.03
CA THR A 121 -15.61 -9.31 -4.05
C THR A 121 -14.33 -10.00 -4.52
N GLY A 122 -13.66 -10.74 -3.62
CA GLY A 122 -12.37 -11.40 -3.91
C GLY A 122 -11.22 -10.40 -4.05
N ASP A 123 -10.18 -10.78 -4.78
CA ASP A 123 -9.03 -9.93 -5.07
C ASP A 123 -9.30 -9.15 -6.37
N TRP A 124 -9.79 -7.94 -6.26
CA TRP A 124 -10.33 -7.16 -7.38
C TRP A 124 -9.55 -5.88 -7.68
N THR A 125 -8.63 -5.47 -6.80
CA THR A 125 -7.95 -4.19 -6.97
C THR A 125 -6.82 -4.27 -8.01
N LYS A 126 -6.27 -3.14 -8.38
CA LYS A 126 -5.07 -3.06 -9.24
C LYS A 126 -3.75 -3.04 -8.44
N GLY A 127 -3.78 -3.58 -7.20
CA GLY A 127 -2.64 -3.65 -6.29
C GLY A 127 -2.88 -2.99 -4.93
N CYS A 128 -3.99 -2.29 -4.74
CA CYS A 128 -4.41 -1.74 -3.45
C CYS A 128 -4.86 -2.85 -2.48
N VAL A 129 -5.02 -2.47 -1.23
CA VAL A 129 -5.62 -3.29 -0.16
C VAL A 129 -6.98 -2.72 0.15
N ALA A 130 -8.06 -3.49 -0.07
CA ALA A 130 -9.41 -3.03 0.18
C ALA A 130 -10.01 -3.69 1.42
N LEU A 131 -10.78 -2.92 2.19
CA LEU A 131 -11.54 -3.32 3.37
C LEU A 131 -13.03 -2.99 3.19
N GLY A 132 -13.89 -3.47 4.09
CA GLY A 132 -15.24 -2.91 4.25
C GLY A 132 -15.19 -1.45 4.72
N ASP A 133 -16.24 -0.67 4.43
CA ASP A 133 -16.25 0.76 4.76
C ASP A 133 -16.18 1.02 6.27
N ALA A 134 -16.91 0.27 7.08
CA ALA A 134 -16.81 0.36 8.53
C ALA A 134 -15.41 -0.01 9.07
N ASP A 135 -14.74 -0.96 8.40
CA ASP A 135 -13.41 -1.42 8.78
C ASP A 135 -12.35 -0.36 8.46
N ILE A 136 -12.43 0.29 7.29
CA ILE A 136 -11.49 1.37 6.94
C ILE A 136 -11.72 2.61 7.81
N GLU A 137 -12.95 2.93 8.22
CA GLU A 137 -13.23 3.99 9.19
C GLU A 137 -12.54 3.71 10.52
N LYS A 138 -12.73 2.49 11.05
CA LYS A 138 -12.09 2.05 12.29
C LYS A 138 -10.56 2.08 12.17
N LEU A 139 -9.99 1.56 11.09
CA LEU A 139 -8.55 1.59 10.85
C LEU A 139 -8.03 3.05 10.79
N ALA A 140 -8.70 3.91 10.01
CA ALA A 140 -8.30 5.30 9.79
C ALA A 140 -8.40 6.18 11.05
N SER A 141 -9.24 5.80 12.03
CA SER A 141 -9.32 6.50 13.32
C SER A 141 -8.04 6.34 14.16
N PHE A 142 -7.28 5.27 13.96
CA PHE A 142 -6.01 5.00 14.63
C PHE A 142 -4.78 5.39 13.82
N CYS A 143 -4.93 5.63 12.51
CA CYS A 143 -3.79 5.80 11.61
C CYS A 143 -3.54 7.27 11.26
N LYS A 144 -2.26 7.62 11.18
CA LYS A 144 -1.78 8.93 10.73
C LYS A 144 -0.62 8.77 9.75
N ARG A 145 -0.24 9.86 9.08
CA ARG A 145 1.00 9.88 8.26
C ARG A 145 2.19 9.46 9.10
N GLY A 146 3.08 8.68 8.50
CA GLY A 146 4.25 8.09 9.15
C GLY A 146 3.98 6.73 9.81
N GLU A 147 2.72 6.28 9.91
CA GLU A 147 2.40 4.96 10.45
C GLU A 147 3.07 3.87 9.63
N GLN A 148 3.74 2.94 10.29
CA GLN A 148 4.43 1.81 9.65
C GLN A 148 3.43 0.80 9.10
N VAL A 149 3.69 0.32 7.88
CA VAL A 149 2.94 -0.72 7.18
C VAL A 149 3.92 -1.80 6.73
N ILE A 150 3.72 -3.03 7.20
CA ILE A 150 4.48 -4.20 6.78
C ILE A 150 3.54 -5.09 5.97
N ILE A 151 3.96 -5.48 4.76
CA ILE A 151 3.21 -6.36 3.87
C ILE A 151 4.04 -7.61 3.63
N LEU A 152 3.52 -8.74 4.11
CA LEU A 152 4.10 -10.08 3.96
C LEU A 152 3.38 -10.87 2.86
N PRO A 153 4.03 -11.88 2.28
CA PRO A 153 3.44 -12.82 1.34
C PRO A 153 2.17 -13.51 1.84
#